data_d1209d177b750f6f899b5b986d755c74
#
_entry.id   d1209d177b750f6f899b5b986d755c74
#
_cell.length_a   1.000
_cell.length_b   1.000
_cell.length_c   1.000
_cell.angle_alpha   90.00
_cell.angle_beta   90.00
_cell.angle_gamma   90.00
#
_symmetry.space_group_name_H-M   'P 1'
#
loop_
_entity.id
_entity.type
_entity.pdbx_description
1 polymer ?
#
loop_
_entity_poly.entity_id
_entity_poly.type
_entity_poly.pdbx_seq_one_letter_code
_entity_poly.pdbx_strand_id
1 'polypeptide(L)'
;RVVLPDQRGTGRSEHASAKSIARRGDARAQADYLKRLLARSIVRDLEYIRLTEFGGRAWTTLGQSYGGFLTLTYLSFYPQGIAASFTCGGIPHVPASAADVYAHTFPRMAAKTRAYYARYPEDEARMAAVADRLATGDVALPDGSPFTPRRLQTLGGGLGMKPAPERLHNLLDTAFETGDGSPACAGSTPELTDGFLMAVLQNLTTAGNPLYWTLQEFIYANGTLDAPIRWAAEHEYARHPEFDAAARPLMLTGEAAFSFMFEDDPLLAPLKPAVDLLMEDTEFDEIYDERQLAANEVPLQAAVYFDDLYVDSGLQLD
;
A
#
# COMPACT_ATOMS: atom_id res chain seq x y z
N ARG A 1 -2.80 -3.68 30.89
CA ARG A 1 -2.19 -4.69 30.01
C ARG A 1 -2.39 -4.25 28.56
N VAL A 2 -1.32 -4.30 27.75
CA VAL A 2 -1.40 -4.04 26.30
C VAL A 2 -1.48 -5.40 25.58
N VAL A 3 -2.31 -5.48 24.54
CA VAL A 3 -2.47 -6.64 23.66
C VAL A 3 -2.19 -6.20 22.25
N LEU A 4 -1.29 -6.89 21.57
CA LEU A 4 -0.90 -6.65 20.18
C LEU A 4 -1.23 -7.93 19.40
N PRO A 5 -2.43 -8.05 18.81
CA PRO A 5 -2.81 -9.22 18.06
C PRO A 5 -2.22 -9.18 16.65
N ASP A 6 -1.69 -10.29 16.19
CA ASP A 6 -1.48 -10.49 14.75
C ASP A 6 -2.84 -10.82 14.13
N GLN A 7 -3.31 -9.96 13.23
CA GLN A 7 -4.57 -10.23 12.53
C GLN A 7 -4.47 -11.46 11.63
N ARG A 8 -5.63 -12.05 11.30
CA ARG A 8 -5.69 -13.18 10.38
C ARG A 8 -4.90 -12.90 9.09
N GLY A 9 -4.16 -13.89 8.62
CA GLY A 9 -3.30 -13.79 7.45
C GLY A 9 -1.91 -13.19 7.71
N THR A 10 -1.60 -12.72 8.92
CA THR A 10 -0.32 -12.07 9.23
C THR A 10 0.39 -12.66 10.44
N GLY A 11 1.68 -12.35 10.56
CA GLY A 11 2.51 -12.61 11.73
C GLY A 11 2.49 -14.05 12.20
N ARG A 12 2.20 -14.25 13.48
CA ARG A 12 2.12 -15.56 14.16
C ARG A 12 0.75 -16.21 14.08
N SER A 13 -0.26 -15.50 13.57
CA SER A 13 -1.52 -16.07 13.14
C SER A 13 -1.30 -16.88 11.85
N GLU A 14 -2.33 -17.44 11.24
CA GLU A 14 -2.18 -18.16 9.97
C GLU A 14 -1.58 -17.23 8.91
N HIS A 15 -0.27 -17.37 8.65
CA HIS A 15 0.45 -16.51 7.71
C HIS A 15 0.00 -16.77 6.27
N ALA A 16 -0.55 -15.75 5.61
CA ALA A 16 -0.91 -15.80 4.21
C ALA A 16 0.32 -15.57 3.33
N SER A 17 0.54 -16.50 2.43
CA SER A 17 1.54 -16.44 1.37
C SER A 17 0.92 -16.97 0.08
N ALA A 18 1.53 -16.71 -1.07
CA ALA A 18 1.06 -17.29 -2.33
C ALA A 18 0.88 -18.82 -2.22
N LYS A 19 1.82 -19.50 -1.54
CA LYS A 19 1.75 -20.96 -1.32
C LYS A 19 0.58 -21.38 -0.42
N SER A 20 0.30 -20.67 0.67
CA SER A 20 -0.81 -20.99 1.56
C SER A 20 -2.17 -20.68 0.93
N ILE A 21 -2.26 -19.59 0.16
CA ILE A 21 -3.45 -19.18 -0.57
C ILE A 21 -3.75 -20.19 -1.71
N ALA A 22 -2.73 -20.63 -2.47
CA ALA A 22 -2.88 -21.63 -3.53
C ALA A 22 -3.51 -22.95 -3.03
N ARG A 23 -3.32 -23.32 -1.75
CA ARG A 23 -3.95 -24.51 -1.16
C ARG A 23 -5.47 -24.39 -0.95
N ARG A 24 -6.03 -23.20 -1.13
CA ARG A 24 -7.48 -22.95 -0.98
C ARG A 24 -8.28 -23.43 -2.18
N GLY A 25 -7.64 -23.72 -3.31
CA GLY A 25 -8.26 -24.22 -4.52
C GLY A 25 -7.93 -23.37 -5.75
N ASP A 26 -8.90 -23.27 -6.65
CA ASP A 26 -8.78 -22.44 -7.85
C ASP A 26 -8.81 -20.93 -7.55
N ALA A 27 -8.65 -20.10 -8.57
CA ALA A 27 -8.61 -18.65 -8.44
C ALA A 27 -9.87 -18.07 -7.75
N ARG A 28 -11.06 -18.65 -7.98
CA ARG A 28 -12.30 -18.21 -7.32
C ARG A 28 -12.26 -18.54 -5.82
N ALA A 29 -11.89 -19.75 -5.45
CA ALA A 29 -11.76 -20.15 -4.05
C ALA A 29 -10.70 -19.33 -3.31
N GLN A 30 -9.61 -18.97 -4.00
CA GLN A 30 -8.58 -18.07 -3.47
C GLN A 30 -9.12 -16.65 -3.28
N ALA A 31 -9.85 -16.09 -4.24
CA ALA A 31 -10.49 -14.78 -4.16
C ALA A 31 -11.49 -14.73 -2.98
N ASP A 32 -12.34 -15.73 -2.84
CA ASP A 32 -13.30 -15.85 -1.73
C ASP A 32 -12.60 -15.97 -0.36
N TYR A 33 -11.45 -16.62 -0.33
CA TYR A 33 -10.63 -16.68 0.88
C TYR A 33 -10.00 -15.31 1.20
N LEU A 34 -9.48 -14.59 0.22
CA LEU A 34 -8.88 -13.27 0.39
C LEU A 34 -9.88 -12.25 0.95
N LYS A 35 -11.15 -12.28 0.53
CA LYS A 35 -12.22 -11.45 1.13
C LYS A 35 -12.36 -11.65 2.64
N ARG A 36 -12.11 -12.87 3.14
CA ARG A 36 -12.17 -13.19 4.57
C ARG A 36 -11.00 -12.63 5.38
N LEU A 37 -10.00 -12.01 4.72
CA LEU A 37 -8.87 -11.36 5.37
C LEU A 37 -9.07 -9.83 5.50
N LEU A 38 -10.24 -9.31 5.12
CA LEU A 38 -10.60 -7.90 5.21
C LEU A 38 -11.17 -7.51 6.59
N ALA A 39 -11.38 -6.22 6.78
CA ALA A 39 -11.68 -5.56 8.05
C ALA A 39 -12.80 -6.22 8.86
N ARG A 40 -13.93 -6.57 8.21
CA ARG A 40 -15.08 -7.17 8.89
C ARG A 40 -14.72 -8.44 9.64
N SER A 41 -13.96 -9.32 9.00
CA SER A 41 -13.55 -10.59 9.59
C SER A 41 -12.48 -10.40 10.67
N ILE A 42 -11.56 -9.46 10.48
CA ILE A 42 -10.53 -9.12 11.49
C ILE A 42 -11.20 -8.63 12.77
N VAL A 43 -12.15 -7.72 12.65
CA VAL A 43 -12.87 -7.17 13.82
C VAL A 43 -13.71 -8.24 14.52
N ARG A 44 -14.30 -9.19 13.78
CA ARG A 44 -14.99 -10.34 14.39
C ARG A 44 -14.05 -11.21 15.22
N ASP A 45 -12.84 -11.44 14.77
CA ASP A 45 -11.83 -12.17 15.55
C ASP A 45 -11.46 -11.42 16.83
N LEU A 46 -11.24 -10.10 16.73
CA LEU A 46 -10.91 -9.28 17.89
C LEU A 46 -12.05 -9.27 18.92
N GLU A 47 -13.29 -9.18 18.49
CA GLU A 47 -14.45 -9.26 19.36
C GLU A 47 -14.59 -10.64 20.02
N TYR A 48 -14.35 -11.71 19.25
CA TYR A 48 -14.32 -13.06 19.82
C TYR A 48 -13.26 -13.20 20.90
N ILE A 49 -12.05 -12.73 20.65
CA ILE A 49 -10.94 -12.73 21.63
C ILE A 49 -11.32 -11.91 22.87
N ARG A 50 -11.93 -10.72 22.68
CA ARG A 50 -12.37 -9.89 23.80
C ARG A 50 -13.35 -10.62 24.71
N LEU A 51 -14.30 -11.31 24.12
CA LEU A 51 -15.32 -12.04 24.86
C LEU A 51 -14.77 -13.26 25.60
N THR A 52 -13.93 -14.06 24.91
CA THR A 52 -13.47 -15.36 25.41
C THR A 52 -12.26 -15.23 26.36
N GLU A 53 -11.28 -14.41 26.00
CA GLU A 53 -10.00 -14.33 26.70
C GLU A 53 -9.93 -13.18 27.73
N PHE A 54 -10.82 -12.19 27.58
CA PHE A 54 -10.79 -10.98 28.43
C PHE A 54 -12.11 -10.74 29.18
N GLY A 55 -12.98 -11.74 29.21
CA GLY A 55 -14.23 -11.70 30.00
C GLY A 55 -15.20 -10.61 29.54
N GLY A 56 -15.18 -10.24 28.27
CA GLY A 56 -16.11 -9.28 27.68
C GLY A 56 -15.89 -7.82 28.09
N ARG A 57 -14.80 -7.49 28.79
CA ARG A 57 -14.51 -6.09 29.20
C ARG A 57 -14.29 -5.21 27.96
N ALA A 58 -14.84 -3.99 28.01
CA ALA A 58 -14.60 -3.01 26.95
C ALA A 58 -13.11 -2.62 26.90
N TRP A 59 -12.61 -2.47 25.66
CA TRP A 59 -11.21 -2.16 25.39
C TRP A 59 -11.01 -0.67 25.11
N THR A 60 -9.82 -0.17 25.42
CA THR A 60 -9.28 1.05 24.80
C THR A 60 -8.42 0.60 23.62
N THR A 61 -8.68 1.15 22.43
CA THR A 61 -7.97 0.78 21.22
C THR A 61 -7.04 1.90 20.74
N LEU A 62 -5.96 1.51 20.07
CA LEU A 62 -5.08 2.40 19.33
C LEU A 62 -4.87 1.77 17.94
N GLY A 63 -5.30 2.48 16.90
CA GLY A 63 -5.12 2.08 15.51
C GLY A 63 -4.26 3.08 14.74
N GLN A 64 -3.24 2.59 14.04
CA GLN A 64 -2.45 3.39 13.11
C GLN A 64 -2.75 2.97 11.68
N SER A 65 -2.90 3.93 10.74
CA SER A 65 -3.16 3.65 9.33
C SER A 65 -4.37 2.71 9.19
N TYR A 66 -4.24 1.55 8.55
CA TYR A 66 -5.30 0.55 8.46
C TYR A 66 -5.91 0.13 9.82
N GLY A 67 -5.14 0.26 10.91
CA GLY A 67 -5.67 0.06 12.27
C GLY A 67 -6.76 1.06 12.65
N GLY A 68 -6.74 2.27 12.08
CA GLY A 68 -7.81 3.24 12.22
C GLY A 68 -9.06 2.83 11.43
N PHE A 69 -8.90 2.25 10.23
CA PHE A 69 -9.99 1.65 9.45
C PHE A 69 -10.67 0.54 10.24
N LEU A 70 -9.88 -0.34 10.86
CA LEU A 70 -10.39 -1.38 11.77
C LEU A 70 -11.12 -0.79 12.99
N THR A 71 -10.67 0.39 13.48
CA THR A 71 -11.35 1.09 14.58
C THR A 71 -12.76 1.51 14.17
N LEU A 72 -12.95 2.12 12.99
CA LEU A 72 -14.27 2.48 12.52
C LEU A 72 -15.15 1.26 12.23
N THR A 73 -14.56 0.20 11.68
CA THR A 73 -15.26 -1.09 11.52
C THR A 73 -15.71 -1.63 12.89
N TYR A 74 -14.86 -1.54 13.91
CA TYR A 74 -15.21 -2.00 15.25
C TYR A 74 -16.34 -1.17 15.86
N LEU A 75 -16.27 0.17 15.74
CA LEU A 75 -17.32 1.09 16.21
C LEU A 75 -18.64 0.91 15.45
N SER A 76 -18.58 0.50 14.18
CA SER A 76 -19.77 0.19 13.39
C SER A 76 -20.54 -1.01 13.92
N PHE A 77 -19.84 -2.06 14.37
CA PHE A 77 -20.50 -3.35 14.62
C PHE A 77 -20.47 -3.80 16.08
N TYR A 78 -19.54 -3.30 16.88
CA TYR A 78 -19.37 -3.69 18.29
C TYR A 78 -18.99 -2.51 19.17
N PRO A 79 -19.68 -1.35 19.11
CA PRO A 79 -19.34 -0.16 19.89
C PRO A 79 -19.34 -0.42 21.41
N GLN A 80 -20.21 -1.35 21.87
CA GLN A 80 -20.27 -1.76 23.28
C GLN A 80 -19.00 -2.48 23.76
N GLY A 81 -18.17 -2.97 22.85
CA GLY A 81 -16.87 -3.58 23.16
C GLY A 81 -15.74 -2.57 23.38
N ILE A 82 -15.98 -1.30 23.13
CA ILE A 82 -14.97 -0.24 23.12
C ILE A 82 -15.30 0.82 24.18
N ALA A 83 -14.34 1.11 25.04
CA ALA A 83 -14.43 2.17 26.03
C ALA A 83 -13.94 3.53 25.52
N ALA A 84 -12.92 3.52 24.68
CA ALA A 84 -12.36 4.69 23.98
C ALA A 84 -11.45 4.21 22.83
N SER A 85 -11.29 5.03 21.80
CA SER A 85 -10.42 4.75 20.67
C SER A 85 -9.49 5.91 20.38
N PHE A 86 -8.28 5.57 19.95
CA PHE A 86 -7.29 6.50 19.41
C PHE A 86 -6.86 6.04 18.03
N THR A 87 -6.70 6.99 17.09
CA THR A 87 -6.19 6.68 15.76
C THR A 87 -5.08 7.65 15.36
N CYS A 88 -4.16 7.19 14.52
CA CYS A 88 -3.07 7.99 13.99
C CYS A 88 -2.99 7.77 12.47
N GLY A 89 -3.21 8.83 11.67
CA GLY A 89 -3.12 8.78 10.21
C GLY A 89 -3.96 7.65 9.60
N GLY A 90 -5.21 7.49 10.04
CA GLY A 90 -6.00 6.32 9.68
C GLY A 90 -7.51 6.47 9.86
N ILE A 91 -8.07 7.67 9.81
CA ILE A 91 -9.52 7.82 9.67
C ILE A 91 -9.87 7.69 8.19
N PRO A 92 -10.59 6.66 7.75
CA PRO A 92 -11.08 6.59 6.37
C PRO A 92 -12.21 7.60 6.17
N HIS A 93 -12.34 8.11 4.96
CA HIS A 93 -13.58 8.76 4.52
C HIS A 93 -14.70 7.71 4.40
N VAL A 94 -15.91 8.01 4.85
CA VAL A 94 -17.06 7.10 4.80
C VAL A 94 -18.28 7.85 4.25
N PRO A 95 -18.81 7.44 3.06
CA PRO A 95 -18.34 6.34 2.21
C PRO A 95 -17.08 6.70 1.42
N ALA A 96 -16.12 5.79 1.33
CA ALA A 96 -14.95 5.97 0.48
C ALA A 96 -14.88 4.88 -0.58
N SER A 97 -14.29 5.23 -1.72
CA SER A 97 -13.90 4.28 -2.74
C SER A 97 -12.39 4.36 -2.98
N ALA A 98 -11.81 3.31 -3.54
CA ALA A 98 -10.41 3.32 -3.96
C ALA A 98 -10.13 4.47 -4.96
N ALA A 99 -11.08 4.74 -5.87
CA ALA A 99 -10.96 5.82 -6.85
C ALA A 99 -10.88 7.20 -6.20
N ASP A 100 -11.73 7.48 -5.20
CA ASP A 100 -11.69 8.75 -4.47
C ASP A 100 -10.37 8.94 -3.73
N VAL A 101 -9.88 7.88 -3.08
CA VAL A 101 -8.60 7.92 -2.38
C VAL A 101 -7.47 8.26 -3.35
N TYR A 102 -7.37 7.58 -4.51
CA TYR A 102 -6.31 7.85 -5.47
C TYR A 102 -6.43 9.22 -6.13
N ALA A 103 -7.64 9.72 -6.40
CA ALA A 103 -7.85 11.09 -6.89
C ALA A 103 -7.27 12.15 -5.93
N HIS A 104 -7.23 11.87 -4.61
CA HIS A 104 -6.63 12.76 -3.62
C HIS A 104 -5.14 12.50 -3.40
N THR A 105 -4.68 11.24 -3.49
CA THR A 105 -3.30 10.88 -3.16
C THR A 105 -2.33 11.12 -4.32
N PHE A 106 -2.71 10.97 -5.59
CA PHE A 106 -1.84 11.24 -6.73
C PHE A 106 -1.29 12.68 -6.76
N PRO A 107 -2.10 13.74 -6.57
CA PRO A 107 -1.57 15.11 -6.42
C PRO A 107 -0.57 15.25 -5.26
N ARG A 108 -0.76 14.52 -4.15
CA ARG A 108 0.17 14.49 -3.02
C ARG A 108 1.46 13.77 -3.36
N MET A 109 1.40 12.65 -4.09
CA MET A 109 2.59 11.95 -4.62
C MET A 109 3.43 12.88 -5.49
N ALA A 110 2.78 13.64 -6.38
CA ALA A 110 3.45 14.64 -7.21
C ALA A 110 4.10 15.73 -6.35
N ALA A 111 3.39 16.26 -5.36
CA ALA A 111 3.92 17.29 -4.46
C ALA A 111 5.12 16.77 -3.64
N LYS A 112 5.04 15.55 -3.11
CA LYS A 112 6.15 14.91 -2.36
C LYS A 112 7.36 14.67 -3.24
N THR A 113 7.18 14.21 -4.47
CA THR A 113 8.28 14.04 -5.42
C THR A 113 8.97 15.37 -5.72
N ARG A 114 8.19 16.42 -5.98
CA ARG A 114 8.77 17.77 -6.21
C ARG A 114 9.51 18.30 -4.97
N ALA A 115 8.95 18.09 -3.78
CA ALA A 115 9.63 18.46 -2.52
C ALA A 115 10.92 17.67 -2.30
N TYR A 116 10.95 16.39 -2.68
CA TYR A 116 12.13 15.56 -2.66
C TYR A 116 13.23 16.12 -3.57
N TYR A 117 12.93 16.41 -4.84
CA TYR A 117 13.89 16.98 -5.79
C TYR A 117 14.30 18.41 -5.41
N ALA A 118 13.42 19.20 -4.81
CA ALA A 118 13.80 20.52 -4.29
C ALA A 118 14.81 20.42 -3.14
N ARG A 119 14.75 19.35 -2.34
CA ARG A 119 15.69 19.08 -1.25
C ARG A 119 17.02 18.48 -1.74
N TYR A 120 16.97 17.66 -2.78
CA TYR A 120 18.10 16.94 -3.37
C TYR A 120 18.10 17.15 -4.90
N PRO A 121 18.49 18.34 -5.38
CA PRO A 121 18.40 18.68 -6.82
C PRO A 121 19.20 17.73 -7.73
N GLU A 122 20.31 17.20 -7.26
CA GLU A 122 21.13 16.24 -8.00
C GLU A 122 20.41 14.92 -8.26
N ASP A 123 19.45 14.54 -7.42
CA ASP A 123 18.74 13.27 -7.53
C ASP A 123 17.71 13.27 -8.67
N GLU A 124 17.28 14.44 -9.14
CA GLU A 124 16.45 14.51 -10.34
C GLU A 124 17.19 13.93 -11.55
N ALA A 125 18.45 14.33 -11.74
CA ALA A 125 19.28 13.82 -12.83
C ALA A 125 19.68 12.35 -12.62
N ARG A 126 20.02 11.95 -11.38
CA ARG A 126 20.33 10.55 -11.04
C ARG A 126 19.13 9.62 -11.29
N MET A 127 17.94 10.02 -10.85
CA MET A 127 16.72 9.26 -11.05
C MET A 127 16.40 9.13 -12.54
N ALA A 128 16.58 10.20 -13.31
CA ALA A 128 16.42 10.16 -14.77
C ALA A 128 17.41 9.17 -15.41
N ALA A 129 18.68 9.21 -15.03
CA ALA A 129 19.71 8.31 -15.53
C ALA A 129 19.39 6.83 -15.22
N VAL A 130 18.93 6.54 -13.98
CA VAL A 130 18.47 5.18 -13.62
C VAL A 130 17.28 4.77 -14.49
N ALA A 131 16.26 5.62 -14.62
CA ALA A 131 15.08 5.33 -15.44
C ALA A 131 15.46 5.09 -16.91
N ASP A 132 16.37 5.87 -17.48
CA ASP A 132 16.86 5.71 -18.84
C ASP A 132 17.62 4.39 -19.02
N ARG A 133 18.44 4.00 -18.03
CA ARG A 133 19.08 2.67 -18.02
C ARG A 133 18.06 1.54 -17.97
N LEU A 134 17.02 1.67 -17.16
CA LEU A 134 15.95 0.68 -17.06
C LEU A 134 15.07 0.59 -18.31
N ALA A 135 14.94 1.68 -19.05
CA ALA A 135 14.15 1.72 -20.29
C ALA A 135 14.73 0.82 -21.41
N THR A 136 15.98 0.38 -21.32
CA THR A 136 16.58 -0.62 -22.21
C THR A 136 15.94 -2.00 -22.08
N GLY A 137 15.28 -2.30 -20.94
CA GLY A 137 14.47 -3.50 -20.71
C GLY A 137 15.26 -4.76 -20.35
N ASP A 138 16.58 -4.67 -20.14
CA ASP A 138 17.47 -5.81 -19.86
C ASP A 138 17.94 -5.89 -18.40
N VAL A 139 17.45 -4.99 -17.53
CA VAL A 139 17.83 -4.98 -16.10
C VAL A 139 16.91 -5.88 -15.31
N ALA A 140 17.51 -6.77 -14.51
CA ALA A 140 16.78 -7.59 -13.56
C ALA A 140 17.27 -7.31 -12.13
N LEU A 141 16.39 -7.45 -11.16
CA LEU A 141 16.74 -7.49 -9.74
C LEU A 141 17.40 -8.83 -9.38
N PRO A 142 18.10 -8.94 -8.24
CA PRO A 142 18.81 -10.15 -7.84
C PRO A 142 17.95 -11.42 -7.72
N ASP A 143 16.63 -11.29 -7.59
CA ASP A 143 15.67 -12.42 -7.61
C ASP A 143 15.25 -12.84 -9.03
N GLY A 144 15.81 -12.21 -10.06
CA GLY A 144 15.51 -12.45 -11.46
C GLY A 144 14.27 -11.71 -11.99
N SER A 145 13.57 -10.96 -11.15
CA SER A 145 12.42 -10.17 -11.58
C SER A 145 12.85 -8.95 -12.40
N PRO A 146 12.05 -8.49 -13.40
CA PRO A 146 12.40 -7.34 -14.21
C PRO A 146 12.44 -6.08 -13.33
N PHE A 147 13.44 -5.23 -13.53
CA PHE A 147 13.47 -3.90 -12.93
C PHE A 147 13.17 -2.85 -13.99
N THR A 148 11.98 -2.30 -13.93
CA THR A 148 11.42 -1.37 -14.94
C THR A 148 11.33 0.05 -14.38
N PRO A 149 11.21 1.09 -15.24
CA PRO A 149 10.95 2.46 -14.78
C PRO A 149 9.67 2.57 -13.92
N ARG A 150 8.63 1.80 -14.21
CA ARG A 150 7.42 1.76 -13.36
C ARG A 150 7.72 1.19 -11.97
N ARG A 151 8.52 0.15 -11.86
CA ARG A 151 8.96 -0.38 -10.55
C ARG A 151 9.84 0.62 -9.80
N LEU A 152 10.69 1.37 -10.52
CA LEU A 152 11.48 2.45 -9.92
C LEU A 152 10.58 3.53 -9.30
N GLN A 153 9.49 3.92 -9.97
CA GLN A 153 8.54 4.90 -9.43
C GLN A 153 7.97 4.49 -8.07
N THR A 154 7.76 3.19 -7.83
CA THR A 154 7.18 2.71 -6.57
C THR A 154 8.08 2.88 -5.34
N LEU A 155 9.38 3.20 -5.53
CA LEU A 155 10.25 3.60 -4.42
C LEU A 155 9.77 4.87 -3.69
N GLY A 156 8.92 5.66 -4.34
CA GLY A 156 8.26 6.82 -3.71
C GLY A 156 7.29 6.47 -2.59
N GLY A 157 6.90 5.19 -2.44
CA GLY A 157 6.01 4.73 -1.38
C GLY A 157 6.46 5.10 0.03
N GLY A 158 7.76 5.29 0.23
CA GLY A 158 8.32 5.72 1.50
C GLY A 158 8.25 7.23 1.79
N LEU A 159 8.04 8.10 0.78
CA LEU A 159 8.22 9.55 0.91
C LEU A 159 7.26 10.25 1.90
N GLY A 160 6.23 9.57 2.35
CA GLY A 160 5.36 10.03 3.43
C GLY A 160 5.93 9.82 4.84
N MET A 161 7.03 9.07 4.99
CA MET A 161 7.62 8.70 6.27
C MET A 161 9.02 9.31 6.45
N LYS A 162 9.40 9.58 7.69
CA LYS A 162 10.77 10.00 8.04
C LYS A 162 11.59 8.78 8.50
N PRO A 163 12.83 8.60 8.10
CA PRO A 163 13.68 9.44 7.21
C PRO A 163 13.75 8.88 5.77
N ALA A 164 12.62 8.63 5.11
CA ALA A 164 12.62 8.02 3.78
C ALA A 164 13.26 8.89 2.66
N PRO A 165 13.09 10.24 2.64
CA PRO A 165 13.79 11.06 1.67
C PRO A 165 15.32 10.89 1.72
N GLU A 166 15.87 10.86 2.93
CA GLU A 166 17.31 10.65 3.15
C GLU A 166 17.76 9.25 2.70
N ARG A 167 16.93 8.24 2.92
CA ARG A 167 17.24 6.87 2.48
C ARG A 167 17.23 6.76 0.97
N LEU A 168 16.27 7.41 0.29
CA LEU A 168 16.19 7.41 -1.17
C LEU A 168 17.38 8.14 -1.78
N HIS A 169 17.76 9.31 -1.21
CA HIS A 169 18.95 10.05 -1.62
C HIS A 169 20.20 9.17 -1.52
N ASN A 170 20.46 8.56 -0.35
CA ASN A 170 21.59 7.67 -0.15
C ASN A 170 21.57 6.45 -1.07
N LEU A 171 20.37 5.93 -1.39
CA LEU A 171 20.22 4.82 -2.33
C LEU A 171 20.66 5.25 -3.75
N LEU A 172 20.19 6.39 -4.22
CA LEU A 172 20.52 6.90 -5.55
C LEU A 172 22.01 7.29 -5.68
N ASP A 173 22.64 7.76 -4.61
CA ASP A 173 24.08 8.07 -4.59
C ASP A 173 24.95 6.85 -4.90
N THR A 174 24.43 5.64 -4.65
CA THR A 174 25.13 4.36 -4.92
C THR A 174 24.65 3.66 -6.18
N ALA A 175 23.84 4.32 -7.02
CA ALA A 175 23.16 3.63 -8.12
C ALA A 175 24.10 3.14 -9.21
N PHE A 176 25.12 3.92 -9.55
CA PHE A 176 26.03 3.63 -10.65
C PHE A 176 27.47 3.38 -10.19
N GLU A 177 28.17 2.50 -10.92
CA GLU A 177 29.61 2.23 -10.71
C GLU A 177 30.47 3.50 -10.83
N THR A 178 30.06 4.43 -11.70
CA THR A 178 30.75 5.72 -11.92
C THR A 178 30.24 6.85 -11.02
N GLY A 179 29.22 6.60 -10.20
CA GLY A 179 28.61 7.58 -9.29
C GLY A 179 27.66 8.57 -9.97
N ASP A 180 27.94 9.01 -11.20
CA ASP A 180 27.15 10.00 -11.94
C ASP A 180 26.31 9.40 -13.09
N GLY A 181 26.39 8.08 -13.30
CA GLY A 181 25.68 7.39 -14.39
C GLY A 181 26.32 7.59 -15.75
N SER A 182 27.56 8.11 -15.82
CA SER A 182 28.32 8.17 -17.06
C SER A 182 28.83 6.77 -17.45
N PRO A 183 29.02 6.49 -18.75
CA PRO A 183 29.65 5.24 -19.16
C PRO A 183 31.08 5.13 -18.61
N ALA A 184 31.43 3.94 -18.10
CA ALA A 184 32.81 3.68 -17.61
C ALA A 184 33.88 3.82 -18.67
N CYS A 185 33.50 3.61 -19.95
CA CYS A 185 34.34 3.89 -21.12
C CYS A 185 33.46 4.32 -22.30
N ALA A 186 34.10 4.98 -23.28
CA ALA A 186 33.38 5.46 -24.46
C ALA A 186 32.63 4.33 -25.19
N GLY A 187 31.29 4.46 -25.32
CA GLY A 187 30.42 3.50 -25.99
C GLY A 187 29.91 2.36 -25.12
N SER A 188 30.24 2.30 -23.82
CA SER A 188 29.60 1.37 -22.89
C SER A 188 28.30 1.94 -22.34
N THR A 189 27.39 1.03 -21.90
CA THR A 189 26.18 1.39 -21.16
C THR A 189 26.55 1.63 -19.68
N PRO A 190 26.00 2.64 -19.01
CA PRO A 190 26.17 2.80 -17.56
C PRO A 190 25.67 1.56 -16.81
N GLU A 191 26.47 1.04 -15.89
CA GLU A 191 26.13 -0.15 -15.11
C GLU A 191 25.60 0.25 -13.73
N LEU A 192 24.46 -0.33 -13.35
CA LEU A 192 23.93 -0.23 -12.00
C LEU A 192 24.70 -1.16 -11.07
N THR A 193 24.99 -0.69 -9.85
CA THR A 193 25.72 -1.52 -8.88
C THR A 193 24.86 -2.64 -8.32
N ASP A 194 25.48 -3.78 -8.02
CA ASP A 194 24.81 -4.90 -7.34
C ASP A 194 24.25 -4.46 -5.98
N GLY A 195 24.94 -3.56 -5.29
CA GLY A 195 24.50 -2.99 -4.01
C GLY A 195 23.20 -2.21 -4.14
N PHE A 196 23.08 -1.38 -5.16
CA PHE A 196 21.86 -0.65 -5.47
C PHE A 196 20.71 -1.61 -5.80
N LEU A 197 20.93 -2.57 -6.70
CA LEU A 197 19.89 -3.53 -7.11
C LEU A 197 19.40 -4.38 -5.91
N MET A 198 20.30 -4.81 -5.03
CA MET A 198 19.94 -5.53 -3.81
C MET A 198 19.13 -4.65 -2.84
N ALA A 199 19.51 -3.40 -2.65
CA ALA A 199 18.80 -2.47 -1.78
C ALA A 199 17.41 -2.12 -2.36
N VAL A 200 17.28 -1.97 -3.68
CA VAL A 200 15.98 -1.82 -4.35
C VAL A 200 15.11 -3.05 -4.09
N LEU A 201 15.63 -4.26 -4.30
CA LEU A 201 14.87 -5.49 -4.03
C LEU A 201 14.38 -5.55 -2.58
N GLN A 202 15.23 -5.18 -1.61
CA GLN A 202 14.84 -5.15 -0.19
C GLN A 202 13.73 -4.13 0.10
N ASN A 203 13.69 -3.01 -0.62
CA ASN A 203 12.61 -2.02 -0.48
C ASN A 203 11.30 -2.46 -1.14
N LEU A 204 11.37 -3.22 -2.23
CA LEU A 204 10.19 -3.61 -3.02
C LEU A 204 9.64 -4.99 -2.66
N THR A 205 10.42 -5.84 -1.97
CA THR A 205 10.00 -7.22 -1.69
C THR A 205 8.74 -7.31 -0.83
N THR A 206 7.83 -8.18 -1.24
CA THR A 206 6.59 -8.49 -0.53
C THR A 206 6.70 -9.74 0.36
N ALA A 207 7.91 -10.31 0.52
CA ALA A 207 8.14 -11.56 1.24
C ALA A 207 7.57 -11.56 2.67
N GLY A 208 7.62 -10.42 3.37
CA GLY A 208 7.12 -10.29 4.73
C GLY A 208 5.60 -10.18 4.87
N ASN A 209 4.93 -9.63 3.85
CA ASN A 209 3.48 -9.45 3.85
C ASN A 209 2.93 -9.28 2.42
N PRO A 210 2.70 -10.37 1.69
CA PRO A 210 2.14 -10.28 0.34
C PRO A 210 0.70 -9.76 0.31
N LEU A 211 -0.03 -9.82 1.43
CA LEU A 211 -1.40 -9.30 1.53
C LEU A 211 -1.46 -7.78 1.40
N TYR A 212 -0.36 -7.07 1.68
CA TYR A 212 -0.34 -5.62 1.61
C TYR A 212 -0.84 -5.12 0.24
N TRP A 213 -0.14 -5.47 -0.84
CA TRP A 213 -0.57 -5.10 -2.19
C TRP A 213 -1.77 -5.89 -2.68
N THR A 214 -1.89 -7.16 -2.27
CA THR A 214 -3.02 -8.03 -2.67
C THR A 214 -4.37 -7.48 -2.23
N LEU A 215 -4.43 -6.80 -1.09
CA LEU A 215 -5.68 -6.29 -0.51
C LEU A 215 -5.79 -4.75 -0.53
N GLN A 216 -4.78 -4.04 -1.04
CA GLN A 216 -4.68 -2.58 -0.91
C GLN A 216 -5.91 -1.82 -1.40
N GLU A 217 -6.50 -2.20 -2.52
CA GLU A 217 -7.69 -1.50 -3.02
C GLU A 217 -8.99 -1.99 -2.38
N PHE A 218 -8.99 -3.24 -1.88
CA PHE A 218 -10.20 -3.85 -1.29
C PHE A 218 -10.45 -3.41 0.16
N ILE A 219 -9.49 -2.76 0.82
CA ILE A 219 -9.72 -2.16 2.16
C ILE A 219 -10.74 -1.03 2.11
N TYR A 220 -11.04 -0.50 0.92
CA TYR A 220 -12.06 0.54 0.68
C TYR A 220 -13.41 -0.04 0.22
N ALA A 221 -13.50 -1.36 -0.02
CA ALA A 221 -14.73 -2.00 -0.48
C ALA A 221 -15.71 -2.18 0.70
N ASN A 222 -16.84 -1.49 0.65
CA ASN A 222 -17.88 -1.51 1.70
C ASN A 222 -19.20 -2.03 1.14
N GLY A 223 -19.58 -3.26 1.49
CA GLY A 223 -20.82 -3.87 1.03
C GLY A 223 -20.86 -4.12 -0.49
N THR A 224 -22.03 -3.93 -1.10
CA THR A 224 -22.20 -4.01 -2.55
C THR A 224 -21.74 -2.71 -3.20
N LEU A 225 -20.78 -2.80 -4.10
CA LEU A 225 -20.25 -1.67 -4.84
C LEU A 225 -21.10 -1.38 -6.09
N ASP A 226 -21.28 -0.11 -6.43
CA ASP A 226 -21.97 0.31 -7.66
C ASP A 226 -21.24 -0.13 -8.93
N ALA A 227 -19.91 -0.26 -8.87
CA ALA A 227 -19.07 -0.75 -9.95
C ALA A 227 -17.83 -1.47 -9.41
N PRO A 228 -17.25 -2.41 -10.16
CA PRO A 228 -16.00 -3.05 -9.81
C PRO A 228 -14.84 -2.05 -9.72
N ILE A 229 -13.86 -2.32 -8.84
CA ILE A 229 -12.71 -1.44 -8.58
C ILE A 229 -11.79 -1.33 -9.80
N ARG A 230 -11.47 -2.47 -10.45
CA ARG A 230 -10.71 -2.54 -11.72
C ARG A 230 -9.37 -1.80 -11.73
N TRP A 231 -8.57 -1.96 -10.68
CA TRP A 231 -7.28 -1.27 -10.58
C TRP A 231 -7.42 0.26 -10.59
N ALA A 232 -8.07 0.79 -9.57
CA ALA A 232 -8.34 2.22 -9.45
C ALA A 232 -7.08 3.09 -9.53
N ALA A 233 -5.96 2.62 -8.98
CA ALA A 233 -4.66 3.28 -9.09
C ALA A 233 -4.16 3.38 -10.54
N GLU A 234 -4.38 2.34 -11.38
CA GLU A 234 -4.03 2.36 -12.80
C GLU A 234 -4.84 3.40 -13.58
N HIS A 235 -6.13 3.47 -13.27
CA HIS A 235 -7.01 4.46 -13.89
C HIS A 235 -6.62 5.88 -13.51
N GLU A 236 -6.28 6.11 -12.24
CA GLU A 236 -5.85 7.43 -11.81
C GLU A 236 -4.46 7.79 -12.35
N TYR A 237 -3.51 6.86 -12.36
CA TYR A 237 -2.21 7.03 -13.00
C TYR A 237 -2.34 7.52 -14.46
N ALA A 238 -3.25 6.95 -15.23
CA ALA A 238 -3.48 7.32 -16.62
C ALA A 238 -4.05 8.75 -16.79
N ARG A 239 -4.62 9.34 -15.77
CA ARG A 239 -5.11 10.73 -15.77
C ARG A 239 -4.01 11.75 -15.48
N HIS A 240 -2.85 11.30 -15.03
CA HIS A 240 -1.73 12.12 -14.62
C HIS A 240 -0.52 11.89 -15.54
N PRO A 241 -0.45 12.53 -16.72
CA PRO A 241 0.62 12.29 -17.69
C PRO A 241 2.02 12.62 -17.16
N GLU A 242 2.13 13.43 -16.10
CA GLU A 242 3.39 13.69 -15.42
C GLU A 242 4.00 12.44 -14.76
N PHE A 243 3.20 11.40 -14.49
CA PHE A 243 3.67 10.12 -13.99
C PHE A 243 4.04 9.13 -15.08
N ASP A 244 3.89 9.47 -16.37
CA ASP A 244 4.37 8.59 -17.42
C ASP A 244 5.84 8.22 -17.15
N ALA A 245 6.13 6.92 -17.19
CA ALA A 245 7.46 6.40 -16.87
C ALA A 245 8.56 6.90 -17.83
N ALA A 246 8.18 7.41 -19.02
CA ALA A 246 9.08 8.08 -19.95
C ALA A 246 9.18 9.59 -19.73
N ALA A 247 8.28 10.18 -18.92
CA ALA A 247 8.34 11.63 -18.62
C ALA A 247 9.54 11.97 -17.72
N ARG A 248 9.98 13.23 -17.82
CA ARG A 248 11.05 13.76 -16.96
C ARG A 248 10.60 15.14 -16.42
N PRO A 249 10.88 15.44 -15.13
CA PRO A 249 11.47 14.54 -14.15
C PRO A 249 10.61 13.30 -13.89
N LEU A 250 11.21 12.18 -13.53
CA LEU A 250 10.46 10.98 -13.20
C LEU A 250 9.69 11.22 -11.90
N MET A 251 8.37 11.21 -11.98
CA MET A 251 7.52 11.30 -10.79
C MET A 251 7.43 9.96 -10.09
N LEU A 252 7.47 9.97 -8.76
CA LEU A 252 7.41 8.77 -7.93
C LEU A 252 6.00 8.53 -7.43
N THR A 253 5.53 7.29 -7.52
CA THR A 253 4.23 6.89 -6.98
C THR A 253 4.35 6.58 -5.48
N GLY A 254 3.25 6.81 -4.75
CA GLY A 254 3.15 6.46 -3.33
C GLY A 254 2.57 5.06 -3.12
N GLU A 255 1.68 4.95 -2.13
CA GLU A 255 0.97 3.71 -1.80
C GLU A 255 -0.16 3.48 -2.82
N ALA A 256 0.17 2.82 -3.91
CA ALA A 256 -0.75 2.50 -5.00
C ALA A 256 -0.48 1.08 -5.52
N ALA A 257 -1.54 0.28 -5.60
CA ALA A 257 -1.45 -1.07 -6.13
C ALA A 257 -1.67 -1.06 -7.65
N PHE A 258 -0.74 -1.64 -8.39
CA PHE A 258 -0.80 -1.70 -9.84
C PHE A 258 -0.80 -3.14 -10.33
N SER A 259 -1.49 -3.40 -11.45
CA SER A 259 -1.56 -4.72 -12.07
C SER A 259 -0.18 -5.29 -12.40
N PHE A 260 0.75 -4.45 -12.90
CA PHE A 260 2.11 -4.88 -13.24
C PHE A 260 2.90 -5.45 -12.05
N MET A 261 2.59 -5.05 -10.82
CA MET A 261 3.24 -5.61 -9.63
C MET A 261 2.98 -7.10 -9.50
N PHE A 262 1.80 -7.55 -9.94
CA PHE A 262 1.39 -8.96 -9.96
C PHE A 262 1.86 -9.69 -11.21
N GLU A 263 2.60 -9.06 -12.08
CA GLU A 263 3.28 -9.65 -13.23
C GLU A 263 4.78 -9.76 -12.97
N ASP A 264 5.35 -8.70 -12.40
CA ASP A 264 6.78 -8.53 -12.21
C ASP A 264 7.31 -9.17 -10.91
N ASP A 265 6.53 -9.13 -9.80
CA ASP A 265 6.98 -9.68 -8.51
C ASP A 265 6.65 -11.19 -8.44
N PRO A 266 7.66 -12.09 -8.34
CA PRO A 266 7.45 -13.53 -8.30
C PRO A 266 6.67 -14.01 -7.06
N LEU A 267 6.57 -13.19 -6.01
CA LEU A 267 5.77 -13.49 -4.81
C LEU A 267 4.31 -13.10 -4.95
N LEU A 268 4.00 -12.12 -5.81
CA LEU A 268 2.64 -11.67 -6.09
C LEU A 268 2.04 -12.35 -7.34
N ALA A 269 2.86 -12.68 -8.34
CA ALA A 269 2.40 -13.24 -9.60
C ALA A 269 1.48 -14.47 -9.45
N PRO A 270 1.70 -15.41 -8.52
CA PRO A 270 0.78 -16.52 -8.32
C PRO A 270 -0.60 -16.10 -7.81
N LEU A 271 -0.75 -14.90 -7.24
CA LEU A 271 -2.00 -14.36 -6.70
C LEU A 271 -2.81 -13.61 -7.76
N LYS A 272 -2.18 -13.22 -8.88
CA LYS A 272 -2.83 -12.39 -9.91
C LYS A 272 -4.18 -12.93 -10.36
N PRO A 273 -4.36 -14.22 -10.69
CA PRO A 273 -5.67 -14.71 -11.14
C PRO A 273 -6.79 -14.52 -10.11
N ALA A 274 -6.49 -14.61 -8.83
CA ALA A 274 -7.47 -14.39 -7.76
C ALA A 274 -7.74 -12.89 -7.56
N VAL A 275 -6.71 -12.06 -7.65
CA VAL A 275 -6.83 -10.60 -7.54
C VAL A 275 -7.61 -10.02 -8.73
N ASP A 276 -7.35 -10.48 -9.95
CA ASP A 276 -8.10 -10.06 -11.13
C ASP A 276 -9.62 -10.38 -10.99
N LEU A 277 -9.97 -11.53 -10.38
CA LEU A 277 -11.36 -11.84 -10.06
C LEU A 277 -11.94 -10.89 -9.00
N LEU A 278 -11.16 -10.52 -7.99
CA LEU A 278 -11.61 -9.55 -6.99
C LEU A 278 -11.79 -8.15 -7.59
N MET A 279 -10.94 -7.76 -8.54
CA MET A 279 -11.04 -6.48 -9.24
C MET A 279 -12.33 -6.34 -10.09
N GLU A 280 -12.93 -7.45 -10.50
CA GLU A 280 -14.22 -7.50 -11.20
C GLU A 280 -15.39 -7.79 -10.27
N ASP A 281 -15.16 -8.01 -8.97
CA ASP A 281 -16.20 -8.31 -8.01
C ASP A 281 -16.81 -7.04 -7.41
N THR A 282 -18.11 -7.09 -7.12
CA THR A 282 -18.86 -5.99 -6.48
C THR A 282 -19.40 -6.36 -5.11
N GLU A 283 -19.34 -7.64 -4.73
CA GLU A 283 -19.93 -8.12 -3.49
C GLU A 283 -18.86 -8.30 -2.41
N PHE A 284 -18.87 -7.43 -1.41
CA PHE A 284 -17.98 -7.48 -0.25
C PHE A 284 -18.76 -7.46 1.05
N ASP A 285 -18.10 -7.79 2.17
CA ASP A 285 -18.70 -7.58 3.47
C ASP A 285 -18.82 -6.07 3.75
N GLU A 286 -19.91 -5.67 4.40
CA GLU A 286 -20.06 -4.32 4.93
C GLU A 286 -19.02 -4.08 6.03
N ILE A 287 -18.18 -3.06 5.87
CA ILE A 287 -17.11 -2.71 6.81
C ILE A 287 -17.45 -1.47 7.64
N TYR A 288 -18.39 -0.62 7.18
CA TYR A 288 -18.89 0.54 7.91
C TYR A 288 -20.41 0.56 7.92
N ASP A 289 -20.98 0.79 9.10
CA ASP A 289 -22.39 1.16 9.30
C ASP A 289 -22.45 2.68 9.57
N GLU A 290 -22.80 3.44 8.53
CA GLU A 290 -22.82 4.92 8.58
C GLU A 290 -23.79 5.44 9.65
N ARG A 291 -24.94 4.76 9.87
CA ARG A 291 -25.91 5.18 10.87
C ARG A 291 -25.37 4.98 12.28
N GLN A 292 -24.69 3.85 12.51
CA GLN A 292 -24.05 3.58 13.79
C GLN A 292 -22.87 4.53 14.05
N LEU A 293 -22.06 4.83 13.02
CA LEU A 293 -20.98 5.79 13.15
C LEU A 293 -21.48 7.21 13.42
N ALA A 294 -22.54 7.65 12.76
CA ALA A 294 -23.17 8.94 13.02
C ALA A 294 -23.79 9.04 14.43
N ALA A 295 -24.21 7.92 15.01
CA ALA A 295 -24.74 7.82 16.37
C ALA A 295 -23.69 7.41 17.42
N ASN A 296 -22.40 7.40 17.06
CA ASN A 296 -21.34 6.92 17.94
C ASN A 296 -21.18 7.80 19.18
N GLU A 297 -21.26 7.20 20.36
CA GLU A 297 -21.01 7.83 21.66
C GLU A 297 -19.66 7.44 22.28
N VAL A 298 -18.95 6.48 21.65
CA VAL A 298 -17.62 6.05 22.15
C VAL A 298 -16.62 7.16 21.86
N PRO A 299 -15.87 7.63 22.89
CA PRO A 299 -14.83 8.63 22.70
C PRO A 299 -13.80 8.18 21.64
N LEU A 300 -13.63 8.98 20.60
CA LEU A 300 -12.66 8.77 19.53
C LEU A 300 -11.78 10.01 19.40
N GLN A 301 -10.45 9.82 19.47
CA GLN A 301 -9.47 10.87 19.20
C GLN A 301 -8.57 10.44 18.05
N ALA A 302 -8.36 11.35 17.10
CA ALA A 302 -7.57 11.10 15.91
C ALA A 302 -6.41 12.10 15.77
N ALA A 303 -5.21 11.61 15.49
CA ALA A 303 -4.12 12.43 14.97
C ALA A 303 -4.16 12.38 13.45
N VAL A 304 -4.53 13.51 12.85
CA VAL A 304 -4.56 13.70 11.38
C VAL A 304 -3.30 14.45 10.95
N TYR A 305 -2.57 13.93 9.97
CA TYR A 305 -1.38 14.57 9.45
C TYR A 305 -1.73 15.34 8.17
N PHE A 306 -1.58 16.67 8.19
CA PHE A 306 -1.94 17.53 7.04
C PHE A 306 -1.20 17.19 5.75
N ASP A 307 0.02 16.67 5.87
CA ASP A 307 0.90 16.32 4.76
C ASP A 307 1.01 14.81 4.57
N ASP A 308 -0.06 14.08 4.87
CA ASP A 308 -0.13 12.63 4.72
C ASP A 308 -0.14 12.24 3.23
N LEU A 309 0.74 11.29 2.87
CA LEU A 309 0.83 10.76 1.51
C LEU A 309 -0.14 9.59 1.30
N TYR A 310 -0.59 8.94 2.38
CA TYR A 310 -1.31 7.67 2.35
C TYR A 310 -2.80 7.84 2.62
N VAL A 311 -3.14 8.53 3.70
CA VAL A 311 -4.52 8.80 4.08
C VAL A 311 -4.76 10.31 4.02
N ASP A 312 -5.42 10.77 2.97
CA ASP A 312 -5.60 12.18 2.69
C ASP A 312 -6.23 12.92 3.87
N SER A 313 -5.63 14.04 4.28
CA SER A 313 -6.12 14.82 5.43
C SER A 313 -7.48 15.48 5.16
N GLY A 314 -7.80 15.81 3.92
CA GLY A 314 -9.12 16.32 3.54
C GLY A 314 -10.19 15.25 3.76
N LEU A 315 -9.95 14.05 3.24
CA LEU A 315 -10.84 12.89 3.43
C LEU A 315 -10.96 12.45 4.89
N GLN A 316 -9.93 12.69 5.74
CA GLN A 316 -10.00 12.38 7.17
C GLN A 316 -10.84 13.39 7.97
N LEU A 317 -10.96 14.63 7.49
CA LEU A 317 -11.62 15.72 8.21
C LEU A 317 -13.06 15.97 7.75
N ASP A 318 -13.45 15.41 6.61
CA ASP A 318 -14.79 15.46 6.06
C ASP A 318 -15.72 14.45 6.73
#